data_c5cc64e1d4eac4afee6763c03ddbdd71
#
_entry.id   c5cc64e1d4eac4afee6763c03ddbdd71
#
_cell.length_a   1.000
_cell.length_b   1.000
_cell.length_c   1.000
_cell.angle_alpha   90.00
_cell.angle_beta   90.00
_cell.angle_gamma   90.00
#
_symmetry.space_group_name_H-M   'P 1'
#
loop_
_entity.id
_entity.type
_entity.pdbx_description
1 polymer ?
#
loop_
_entity_poly.entity_id
_entity_poly.type
_entity_poly.pdbx_seq_one_letter_code
_entity_poly.pdbx_strand_id
1 'polypeptide(L)'
;MTASIIKYPTLLSLAISVLLLYPGSADAHCDSMGGPVVKSAEIALQTGNVNLVLIWVTESQEAEIRESFHNTMKVRSINEDTRKPADRYFFETLVRLHREAEGAPYTGLKPADTDFGPAIPAAEKALETGSLKEVRDLLVHSIEKGLHHYYDSAAELKDFDPNDIQAGRAYVNAYVQFMHYVNPVYRTATADVTHEMGEHDH
;
A
#
# COMPACT_ATOMS: atom_id res chain seq x y z
N MET A 1 16.67 -54.47 -38.85
CA MET A 1 17.24 -53.16 -38.45
C MET A 1 16.08 -52.25 -38.09
N THR A 2 15.69 -52.25 -36.86
CA THR A 2 14.54 -51.47 -36.36
C THR A 2 15.05 -50.21 -35.63
N ALA A 3 14.80 -49.05 -36.20
CA ALA A 3 15.15 -47.78 -35.62
C ALA A 3 14.16 -47.42 -34.52
N SER A 4 14.66 -47.25 -33.28
CA SER A 4 13.91 -46.87 -32.11
C SER A 4 13.74 -45.34 -32.11
N ILE A 5 12.51 -44.86 -32.22
CA ILE A 5 12.16 -43.42 -32.10
C ILE A 5 12.02 -43.10 -30.62
N ILE A 6 12.98 -42.35 -30.07
CA ILE A 6 12.92 -41.80 -28.72
C ILE A 6 11.96 -40.60 -28.77
N LYS A 7 10.77 -40.77 -28.17
CA LYS A 7 9.81 -39.68 -27.91
C LYS A 7 10.28 -38.91 -26.67
N TYR A 8 10.74 -37.69 -26.86
CA TYR A 8 10.92 -36.73 -25.74
C TYR A 8 9.56 -36.19 -25.32
N PRO A 9 9.17 -36.31 -24.05
CA PRO A 9 8.01 -35.58 -23.56
C PRO A 9 8.38 -34.09 -23.45
N THR A 10 7.70 -33.28 -24.24
CA THR A 10 7.72 -31.81 -24.08
C THR A 10 7.21 -31.48 -22.71
N LEU A 11 8.11 -31.10 -21.80
CA LEU A 11 7.80 -30.41 -20.55
C LEU A 11 7.22 -29.05 -20.91
N LEU A 12 5.88 -28.98 -20.93
CA LEU A 12 5.13 -27.74 -20.99
C LEU A 12 5.37 -27.03 -19.66
N SER A 13 6.36 -26.14 -19.66
CA SER A 13 6.64 -25.27 -18.53
C SER A 13 5.47 -24.29 -18.38
N LEU A 14 4.55 -24.64 -17.49
CA LEU A 14 3.48 -23.77 -17.06
C LEU A 14 4.13 -22.65 -16.23
N ALA A 15 4.53 -21.57 -16.89
CA ALA A 15 4.89 -20.33 -16.21
C ALA A 15 3.63 -19.77 -15.56
N ILE A 16 3.40 -20.16 -14.32
CA ILE A 16 2.43 -19.50 -13.44
C ILE A 16 3.02 -18.12 -13.18
N SER A 17 2.55 -17.14 -13.96
CA SER A 17 2.73 -15.72 -13.62
C SER A 17 1.95 -15.47 -12.32
N VAL A 18 2.62 -15.63 -11.19
CA VAL A 18 2.15 -15.10 -9.92
C VAL A 18 2.15 -13.59 -10.10
N LEU A 19 1.00 -13.06 -10.43
CA LEU A 19 0.73 -11.63 -10.35
C LEU A 19 0.82 -11.30 -8.86
N LEU A 20 2.01 -10.90 -8.42
CA LEU A 20 2.21 -10.33 -7.09
C LEU A 20 1.32 -9.09 -7.07
N LEU A 21 0.15 -9.22 -6.46
CA LEU A 21 -0.63 -8.09 -6.00
C LEU A 21 0.28 -7.39 -4.99
N TYR A 22 1.02 -6.38 -5.46
CA TYR A 22 1.73 -5.48 -4.57
C TYR A 22 0.65 -4.80 -3.72
N PRO A 23 0.64 -4.98 -2.40
CA PRO A 23 -0.20 -4.15 -1.54
C PRO A 23 0.14 -2.70 -1.86
N GLY A 24 -0.90 -1.89 -2.02
CA GLY A 24 -0.76 -0.51 -2.45
C GLY A 24 0.15 0.31 -1.52
N SER A 25 0.69 1.41 -2.01
CA SER A 25 1.61 2.30 -1.28
C SER A 25 1.07 2.81 0.07
N ALA A 26 -0.24 2.75 0.31
CA ALA A 26 -0.87 3.11 1.57
C ALA A 26 -0.44 2.20 2.74
N ASP A 27 -0.32 0.88 2.49
CA ASP A 27 0.12 -0.08 3.50
C ASP A 27 1.58 0.18 3.95
N ALA A 28 2.42 0.71 3.05
CA ALA A 28 3.81 1.00 3.35
C ALA A 28 4.03 2.31 4.14
N HIS A 29 3.01 3.18 4.25
CA HIS A 29 3.11 4.44 4.99
C HIS A 29 3.24 4.22 6.50
N CYS A 30 2.54 3.23 7.06
CA CYS A 30 2.68 2.83 8.46
C CYS A 30 4.10 2.35 8.81
N ASP A 31 4.85 1.84 7.81
CA ASP A 31 6.22 1.33 7.97
C ASP A 31 7.30 2.43 7.99
N SER A 32 6.95 3.70 7.77
CA SER A 32 7.94 4.76 7.70
C SER A 32 8.24 5.38 9.06
N MET A 33 9.47 5.88 9.21
CA MET A 33 9.88 6.67 10.38
C MET A 33 9.07 7.97 10.53
N GLY A 34 8.43 8.45 9.46
CA GLY A 34 7.50 9.58 9.48
C GLY A 34 6.03 9.18 9.61
N GLY A 35 5.71 7.88 9.63
CA GLY A 35 4.36 7.35 9.65
C GLY A 35 3.67 7.39 11.01
N PRO A 36 2.35 7.15 11.05
CA PRO A 36 1.54 7.31 12.25
C PRO A 36 1.90 6.33 13.36
N VAL A 37 2.31 5.10 13.02
CA VAL A 37 2.70 4.07 13.99
C VAL A 37 3.95 4.49 14.76
N VAL A 38 4.99 4.96 14.03
CA VAL A 38 6.24 5.42 14.66
C VAL A 38 6.04 6.72 15.42
N LYS A 39 5.25 7.66 14.90
CA LYS A 39 4.88 8.89 15.65
C LYS A 39 4.17 8.56 16.97
N SER A 40 3.25 7.59 16.96
CA SER A 40 2.60 7.11 18.19
C SER A 40 3.61 6.50 19.17
N ALA A 41 4.59 5.74 18.65
CA ALA A 41 5.66 5.17 19.46
C ALA A 41 6.58 6.22 20.08
N GLU A 42 6.93 7.26 19.32
CA GLU A 42 7.72 8.39 19.84
C GLU A 42 7.00 9.09 21.00
N ILE A 43 5.71 9.38 20.84
CA ILE A 43 4.89 9.99 21.91
C ILE A 43 4.78 9.06 23.12
N ALA A 44 4.56 7.76 22.89
CA ALA A 44 4.51 6.77 23.95
C ALA A 44 5.81 6.71 24.76
N LEU A 45 6.98 6.71 24.10
CA LEU A 45 8.29 6.72 24.76
C LEU A 45 8.60 8.05 25.47
N GLN A 46 8.08 9.17 24.99
CA GLN A 46 8.24 10.48 25.62
C GLN A 46 7.37 10.63 26.88
N THR A 47 6.13 10.13 26.82
CA THR A 47 5.14 10.27 27.89
C THR A 47 5.14 9.11 28.89
N GLY A 48 5.79 7.98 28.55
CA GLY A 48 5.74 6.74 29.32
C GLY A 48 4.41 6.00 29.21
N ASN A 49 3.56 6.33 28.24
CA ASN A 49 2.22 5.75 28.07
C ASN A 49 2.19 4.73 26.93
N VAL A 50 2.34 3.45 27.26
CA VAL A 50 2.30 2.35 26.29
C VAL A 50 0.94 2.19 25.60
N ASN A 51 -0.16 2.65 26.19
CA ASN A 51 -1.49 2.49 25.60
C ASN A 51 -1.66 3.23 24.27
N LEU A 52 -0.83 4.24 24.02
CA LEU A 52 -0.82 4.97 22.73
C LEU A 52 -0.43 4.11 21.53
N VAL A 53 0.25 2.98 21.77
CA VAL A 53 0.69 2.08 20.70
C VAL A 53 -0.08 0.77 20.63
N LEU A 54 -0.81 0.41 21.69
CA LEU A 54 -1.59 -0.83 21.70
C LEU A 54 -2.72 -0.83 20.67
N ILE A 55 -3.23 0.33 20.31
CA ILE A 55 -4.25 0.50 19.26
C ILE A 55 -3.79 0.09 17.85
N TRP A 56 -2.48 -0.12 17.66
CA TRP A 56 -1.89 -0.51 16.39
C TRP A 56 -1.63 -2.02 16.24
N VAL A 57 -1.95 -2.80 17.26
CA VAL A 57 -1.71 -4.24 17.30
C VAL A 57 -2.94 -4.98 17.81
N THR A 58 -2.97 -6.31 17.62
CA THR A 58 -4.04 -7.15 18.17
C THR A 58 -3.86 -7.37 19.67
N GLU A 59 -4.92 -7.74 20.38
CA GLU A 59 -4.91 -8.05 21.81
C GLU A 59 -3.87 -9.15 22.15
N SER A 60 -3.74 -10.16 21.29
CA SER A 60 -2.76 -11.25 21.47
C SER A 60 -1.30 -10.77 21.45
N GLN A 61 -1.02 -9.64 20.79
CA GLN A 61 0.32 -9.06 20.65
C GLN A 61 0.66 -8.02 21.74
N GLU A 62 -0.32 -7.60 22.55
CA GLU A 62 -0.11 -6.56 23.57
C GLU A 62 0.98 -6.91 24.57
N ALA A 63 1.09 -8.17 24.97
CA ALA A 63 2.09 -8.60 25.94
C ALA A 63 3.52 -8.36 25.44
N GLU A 64 3.79 -8.67 24.18
CA GLU A 64 5.09 -8.44 23.55
C GLU A 64 5.41 -6.93 23.43
N ILE A 65 4.41 -6.12 23.06
CA ILE A 65 4.57 -4.65 23.01
C ILE A 65 4.88 -4.08 24.40
N ARG A 66 4.16 -4.49 25.43
CA ARG A 66 4.39 -4.01 26.81
C ARG A 66 5.79 -4.37 27.31
N GLU A 67 6.24 -5.60 27.03
CA GLU A 67 7.59 -6.05 27.38
C GLU A 67 8.66 -5.27 26.63
N SER A 68 8.54 -5.14 25.31
CA SER A 68 9.45 -4.38 24.47
C SER A 68 9.52 -2.91 24.90
N PHE A 69 8.38 -2.28 25.18
CA PHE A 69 8.29 -0.92 25.69
C PHE A 69 9.04 -0.76 27.01
N HIS A 70 8.77 -1.63 27.98
CA HIS A 70 9.42 -1.59 29.28
C HIS A 70 10.94 -1.72 29.19
N ASN A 71 11.42 -2.67 28.37
CA ASN A 71 12.84 -2.88 28.13
C ASN A 71 13.48 -1.68 27.44
N THR A 72 12.80 -1.11 26.46
CA THR A 72 13.25 0.12 25.78
C THR A 72 13.33 1.29 26.75
N MET A 73 12.33 1.50 27.62
CA MET A 73 12.35 2.57 28.61
C MET A 73 13.52 2.46 29.58
N LYS A 74 13.93 1.25 29.97
CA LYS A 74 15.12 1.03 30.82
C LYS A 74 16.41 1.37 30.07
N VAL A 75 16.57 0.88 28.84
CA VAL A 75 17.82 1.05 28.07
C VAL A 75 18.00 2.49 27.63
N ARG A 76 16.92 3.16 27.14
CA ARG A 76 16.98 4.53 26.65
C ARG A 76 17.28 5.57 27.76
N SER A 77 17.07 5.20 29.02
CA SER A 77 17.36 6.06 30.16
C SER A 77 18.81 6.04 30.62
N ILE A 78 19.64 5.12 30.12
CA ILE A 78 21.04 4.97 30.56
C ILE A 78 21.90 6.16 30.12
N ASN A 79 21.89 6.46 28.81
CA ASN A 79 22.57 7.61 28.22
C ASN A 79 22.07 7.91 26.81
N GLU A 80 22.60 8.98 26.19
CA GLU A 80 22.19 9.39 24.83
C GLU A 80 22.57 8.37 23.75
N ASP A 81 23.70 7.67 23.90
CA ASP A 81 24.18 6.69 22.92
C ASP A 81 23.29 5.44 22.87
N THR A 82 22.67 5.08 24.00
CA THR A 82 21.76 3.93 24.08
C THR A 82 20.33 4.28 23.66
N ARG A 83 19.94 5.55 23.70
CA ARG A 83 18.57 5.99 23.40
C ARG A 83 18.15 5.66 21.97
N LYS A 84 18.92 6.13 20.98
CA LYS A 84 18.56 5.95 19.57
C LYS A 84 18.44 4.48 19.15
N PRO A 85 19.39 3.59 19.49
CA PRO A 85 19.22 2.17 19.20
C PRO A 85 18.03 1.53 19.91
N ALA A 86 17.76 1.90 21.18
CA ALA A 86 16.64 1.37 21.93
C ALA A 86 15.29 1.81 21.33
N ASP A 87 15.14 3.09 21.01
CA ASP A 87 13.95 3.64 20.38
C ASP A 87 13.71 2.95 19.02
N ARG A 88 14.75 2.80 18.19
CA ARG A 88 14.67 2.12 16.91
C ARG A 88 14.23 0.66 17.04
N TYR A 89 14.77 -0.07 18.01
CA TYR A 89 14.36 -1.45 18.29
C TYR A 89 12.86 -1.53 18.61
N PHE A 90 12.34 -0.58 19.41
CA PHE A 90 10.92 -0.52 19.72
C PHE A 90 10.07 -0.20 18.49
N PHE A 91 10.49 0.73 17.66
CA PHE A 91 9.77 1.06 16.42
C PHE A 91 9.72 -0.14 15.47
N GLU A 92 10.82 -0.86 15.28
CA GLU A 92 10.87 -2.05 14.44
C GLU A 92 9.98 -3.16 15.00
N THR A 93 9.95 -3.35 16.32
CA THR A 93 9.08 -4.35 16.97
C THR A 93 7.61 -3.99 16.76
N LEU A 94 7.23 -2.74 17.04
CA LEU A 94 5.84 -2.29 16.91
C LEU A 94 5.36 -2.37 15.46
N VAL A 95 6.14 -1.87 14.50
CA VAL A 95 5.75 -1.90 13.08
C VAL A 95 5.67 -3.32 12.55
N ARG A 96 6.57 -4.22 12.98
CA ARG A 96 6.50 -5.63 12.61
C ARG A 96 5.19 -6.26 13.08
N LEU A 97 4.84 -6.09 14.34
CA LEU A 97 3.60 -6.64 14.92
C LEU A 97 2.35 -6.01 14.29
N HIS A 98 2.38 -4.71 14.02
CA HIS A 98 1.32 -4.04 13.28
C HIS A 98 1.11 -4.66 11.88
N ARG A 99 2.18 -4.91 11.13
CA ARG A 99 2.10 -5.58 9.82
C ARG A 99 1.59 -7.00 9.91
N GLU A 100 2.01 -7.75 10.93
CA GLU A 100 1.49 -9.09 11.20
C GLU A 100 -0.02 -9.06 11.49
N ALA A 101 -0.50 -8.07 12.25
CA ALA A 101 -1.92 -7.84 12.51
C ALA A 101 -2.74 -7.56 11.25
N GLU A 102 -2.12 -6.92 10.25
CA GLU A 102 -2.72 -6.67 8.93
C GLU A 102 -2.60 -7.85 7.95
N GLY A 103 -1.94 -8.95 8.35
CA GLY A 103 -1.64 -10.06 7.44
C GLY A 103 -0.62 -9.71 6.35
N ALA A 104 0.18 -8.68 6.57
CA ALA A 104 1.11 -8.14 5.60
C ALA A 104 2.58 -8.37 5.99
N PRO A 105 3.49 -8.56 5.03
CA PRO A 105 4.89 -8.80 5.34
C PRO A 105 5.57 -7.52 5.86
N TYR A 106 6.37 -7.66 6.93
CA TYR A 106 7.27 -6.60 7.38
C TYR A 106 8.55 -6.61 6.54
N THR A 107 8.86 -5.49 5.91
CA THR A 107 10.04 -5.32 5.03
C THR A 107 11.09 -4.37 5.59
N GLY A 108 10.98 -4.01 6.87
CA GLY A 108 11.84 -3.05 7.55
C GLY A 108 11.26 -1.64 7.59
N LEU A 109 11.75 -0.82 8.54
CA LEU A 109 11.37 0.59 8.62
C LEU A 109 11.90 1.37 7.41
N LYS A 110 11.02 2.15 6.80
CA LYS A 110 11.35 3.03 5.68
C LYS A 110 11.84 4.39 6.20
N PRO A 111 12.65 5.12 5.42
CA PRO A 111 13.04 6.49 5.75
C PRO A 111 11.84 7.41 5.99
N ALA A 112 12.02 8.43 6.82
CA ALA A 112 10.95 9.38 7.16
C ALA A 112 10.48 10.22 5.95
N ASP A 113 11.35 10.40 4.97
CA ASP A 113 11.13 11.15 3.72
C ASP A 113 10.70 10.27 2.54
N THR A 114 10.25 9.04 2.82
CA THR A 114 9.69 8.16 1.77
C THR A 114 8.47 8.82 1.14
N ASP A 115 8.49 8.96 -0.18
CA ASP A 115 7.39 9.53 -0.95
C ASP A 115 6.29 8.49 -1.19
N PHE A 116 5.14 8.71 -0.58
CA PHE A 116 3.92 7.90 -0.76
C PHE A 116 2.92 8.57 -1.73
N GLY A 117 3.35 9.60 -2.44
CA GLY A 117 2.51 10.41 -3.30
C GLY A 117 1.61 11.39 -2.53
N PRO A 118 0.85 12.24 -3.22
CA PRO A 118 0.12 13.34 -2.60
C PRO A 118 -1.17 12.91 -1.88
N ALA A 119 -1.70 11.71 -2.17
CA ALA A 119 -3.01 11.30 -1.67
C ALA A 119 -3.00 11.00 -0.16
N ILE A 120 -1.96 10.31 0.32
CA ILE A 120 -1.84 9.94 1.74
C ILE A 120 -1.70 11.17 2.63
N PRO A 121 -0.77 12.12 2.39
CA PRO A 121 -0.70 13.35 3.18
C PRO A 121 -1.98 14.18 3.16
N ALA A 122 -2.68 14.24 2.02
CA ALA A 122 -3.96 14.93 1.93
C ALA A 122 -5.07 14.26 2.76
N ALA A 123 -5.09 12.92 2.80
CA ALA A 123 -6.03 12.15 3.61
C ALA A 123 -5.74 12.32 5.12
N GLU A 124 -4.47 12.24 5.56
CA GLU A 124 -4.07 12.50 6.95
C GLU A 124 -4.48 13.91 7.40
N LYS A 125 -4.15 14.92 6.57
CA LYS A 125 -4.53 16.31 6.84
C LYS A 125 -6.05 16.50 6.93
N ALA A 126 -6.82 15.75 6.14
CA ALA A 126 -8.28 15.77 6.23
C ALA A 126 -8.78 15.25 7.59
N LEU A 127 -8.18 14.18 8.13
CA LEU A 127 -8.47 13.65 9.46
C LEU A 127 -8.06 14.62 10.58
N GLU A 128 -6.91 15.27 10.45
CA GLU A 128 -6.41 16.24 11.42
C GLU A 128 -7.28 17.50 11.48
N THR A 129 -7.71 18.01 10.31
CA THR A 129 -8.42 19.30 10.21
C THR A 129 -9.93 19.16 10.18
N GLY A 130 -10.48 17.95 9.99
CA GLY A 130 -11.90 17.70 9.77
C GLY A 130 -12.40 18.21 8.40
N SER A 131 -11.50 18.48 7.44
CA SER A 131 -11.84 19.03 6.12
C SER A 131 -11.43 18.11 4.99
N LEU A 132 -12.41 17.57 4.26
CA LEU A 132 -12.20 16.75 3.06
C LEU A 132 -11.80 17.55 1.81
N LYS A 133 -11.74 18.88 1.89
CA LYS A 133 -11.62 19.73 0.69
C LYS A 133 -10.40 19.37 -0.14
N GLU A 134 -9.24 19.29 0.47
CA GLU A 134 -7.96 19.10 -0.24
C GLU A 134 -7.86 17.70 -0.88
N VAL A 135 -8.18 16.65 -0.13
CA VAL A 135 -8.15 15.28 -0.65
C VAL A 135 -9.20 15.07 -1.75
N ARG A 136 -10.41 15.63 -1.56
CA ARG A 136 -11.44 15.59 -2.60
C ARG A 136 -10.99 16.28 -3.88
N ASP A 137 -10.48 17.51 -3.77
CA ASP A 137 -10.07 18.30 -4.93
C ASP A 137 -8.90 17.63 -5.67
N LEU A 138 -7.97 17.02 -4.95
CA LEU A 138 -6.89 16.21 -5.52
C LEU A 138 -7.43 15.00 -6.31
N LEU A 139 -8.32 14.22 -5.71
CA LEU A 139 -8.86 13.02 -6.34
C LEU A 139 -9.73 13.37 -7.56
N VAL A 140 -10.62 14.35 -7.43
CA VAL A 140 -11.49 14.80 -8.53
C VAL A 140 -10.64 15.30 -9.70
N HIS A 141 -9.66 16.17 -9.45
CA HIS A 141 -8.77 16.66 -10.50
C HIS A 141 -8.00 15.53 -11.20
N SER A 142 -7.51 14.56 -10.44
CA SER A 142 -6.76 13.43 -11.01
C SER A 142 -7.64 12.56 -11.90
N ILE A 143 -8.89 12.30 -11.47
CA ILE A 143 -9.88 11.55 -12.24
C ILE A 143 -10.28 12.31 -13.50
N GLU A 144 -10.61 13.60 -13.41
CA GLU A 144 -10.99 14.44 -14.55
C GLU A 144 -9.88 14.49 -15.60
N LYS A 145 -8.64 14.69 -15.17
CA LYS A 145 -7.48 14.69 -16.06
C LYS A 145 -7.35 13.38 -16.83
N GLY A 146 -7.52 12.24 -16.16
CA GLY A 146 -7.47 10.93 -16.82
C GLY A 146 -8.66 10.73 -17.77
N LEU A 147 -9.88 11.10 -17.35
CA LEU A 147 -11.06 11.01 -18.21
C LEU A 147 -10.90 11.79 -19.51
N HIS A 148 -10.45 13.05 -19.44
CA HIS A 148 -10.19 13.86 -20.63
C HIS A 148 -9.12 13.24 -21.51
N HIS A 149 -8.00 12.83 -20.93
CA HIS A 149 -6.88 12.24 -21.69
C HIS A 149 -7.30 11.03 -22.55
N TYR A 150 -7.98 10.07 -21.94
CA TYR A 150 -8.37 8.84 -22.66
C TYR A 150 -9.61 9.06 -23.55
N TYR A 151 -10.56 9.89 -23.13
CA TYR A 151 -11.73 10.22 -23.93
C TYR A 151 -11.34 10.96 -25.22
N ASP A 152 -10.53 12.03 -25.12
CA ASP A 152 -10.13 12.85 -26.26
C ASP A 152 -9.37 12.00 -27.28
N SER A 153 -8.47 11.11 -26.81
CA SER A 153 -7.75 10.17 -27.68
C SER A 153 -8.68 9.24 -28.46
N ALA A 154 -9.75 8.76 -27.84
CA ALA A 154 -10.73 7.90 -28.52
C ALA A 154 -11.67 8.73 -29.43
N ALA A 155 -12.08 9.91 -28.99
CA ALA A 155 -12.99 10.80 -29.72
C ALA A 155 -12.37 11.33 -31.04
N GLU A 156 -11.08 11.64 -31.03
CA GLU A 156 -10.34 12.07 -32.23
C GLU A 156 -10.28 11.01 -33.33
N LEU A 157 -10.29 9.73 -32.94
CA LEU A 157 -10.15 8.60 -33.86
C LEU A 157 -11.46 7.93 -34.26
N LYS A 158 -12.61 8.34 -33.70
CA LYS A 158 -13.90 7.64 -33.88
C LYS A 158 -14.46 7.69 -35.31
N ASP A 159 -14.16 8.73 -36.05
CA ASP A 159 -14.72 9.02 -37.39
C ASP A 159 -13.77 8.56 -38.50
N PHE A 160 -13.19 7.35 -38.38
CA PHE A 160 -12.29 6.77 -39.36
C PHE A 160 -13.04 6.19 -40.57
N ASP A 161 -12.36 6.14 -41.75
CA ASP A 161 -12.91 5.41 -42.92
C ASP A 161 -13.00 3.90 -42.59
N PRO A 162 -14.20 3.27 -42.71
CA PRO A 162 -14.36 1.83 -42.46
C PRO A 162 -13.47 0.93 -43.34
N ASN A 163 -12.97 1.44 -44.45
CA ASN A 163 -12.04 0.71 -45.34
C ASN A 163 -10.58 0.89 -44.93
N ASP A 164 -10.27 1.85 -44.04
CA ASP A 164 -8.94 1.98 -43.44
C ASP A 164 -8.85 1.14 -42.16
N ILE A 165 -8.42 -0.10 -42.35
CA ILE A 165 -8.30 -1.07 -41.25
C ILE A 165 -7.27 -0.59 -40.19
N GLN A 166 -6.25 0.17 -40.56
CA GLN A 166 -5.25 0.64 -39.61
C GLN A 166 -5.82 1.77 -38.73
N ALA A 167 -6.56 2.71 -39.33
CA ALA A 167 -7.28 3.74 -38.58
C ALA A 167 -8.33 3.14 -37.65
N GLY A 168 -9.07 2.10 -38.11
CA GLY A 168 -10.02 1.36 -37.26
C GLY A 168 -9.36 0.68 -36.06
N ARG A 169 -8.19 0.07 -36.26
CA ARG A 169 -7.40 -0.53 -35.15
C ARG A 169 -6.89 0.50 -34.15
N ALA A 170 -6.47 1.68 -34.63
CA ALA A 170 -6.05 2.78 -33.79
C ALA A 170 -7.21 3.26 -32.89
N TYR A 171 -8.41 3.43 -33.46
CA TYR A 171 -9.62 3.75 -32.70
C TYR A 171 -9.95 2.69 -31.65
N VAL A 172 -9.95 1.40 -32.04
CA VAL A 172 -10.25 0.30 -31.11
C VAL A 172 -9.27 0.30 -29.95
N ASN A 173 -7.98 0.54 -30.20
CA ASN A 173 -6.98 0.62 -29.12
C ASN A 173 -7.27 1.77 -28.15
N ALA A 174 -7.57 2.97 -28.66
CA ALA A 174 -7.91 4.12 -27.83
C ALA A 174 -9.23 3.92 -27.04
N TYR A 175 -10.23 3.33 -27.68
CA TYR A 175 -11.49 2.94 -27.03
C TYR A 175 -11.27 1.97 -25.87
N VAL A 176 -10.47 0.93 -26.07
CA VAL A 176 -10.16 -0.06 -25.03
C VAL A 176 -9.42 0.62 -23.86
N GLN A 177 -8.45 1.50 -24.13
CA GLN A 177 -7.75 2.25 -23.09
C GLN A 177 -8.71 3.12 -22.26
N PHE A 178 -9.66 3.79 -22.91
CA PHE A 178 -10.66 4.59 -22.21
C PHE A 178 -11.55 3.69 -21.30
N MET A 179 -12.03 2.55 -21.80
CA MET A 179 -12.80 1.61 -20.97
C MET A 179 -11.98 1.06 -19.79
N HIS A 180 -10.70 0.76 -20.03
CA HIS A 180 -9.79 0.28 -18.98
C HIS A 180 -9.42 1.35 -17.95
N TYR A 181 -9.57 2.62 -18.25
CA TYR A 181 -9.48 3.70 -17.26
C TYR A 181 -10.78 3.84 -16.47
N VAL A 182 -11.92 3.95 -17.14
CA VAL A 182 -13.21 4.25 -16.51
C VAL A 182 -13.65 3.15 -15.54
N ASN A 183 -13.59 1.88 -15.97
CA ASN A 183 -14.12 0.79 -15.17
C ASN A 183 -13.37 0.56 -13.83
N PRO A 184 -12.03 0.52 -13.75
CA PRO A 184 -11.33 0.43 -12.48
C PRO A 184 -11.60 1.62 -11.55
N VAL A 185 -11.63 2.86 -12.07
CA VAL A 185 -11.95 4.06 -11.28
C VAL A 185 -13.33 3.93 -10.65
N TYR A 186 -14.35 3.55 -11.43
CA TYR A 186 -15.69 3.32 -10.92
C TYR A 186 -15.73 2.21 -9.87
N ARG A 187 -15.09 1.08 -10.14
CA ARG A 187 -15.04 -0.06 -9.22
C ARG A 187 -14.38 0.30 -7.91
N THR A 188 -13.25 1.03 -7.95
CA THR A 188 -12.56 1.49 -6.73
C THR A 188 -13.44 2.45 -5.93
N ALA A 189 -14.12 3.38 -6.60
CA ALA A 189 -15.01 4.36 -5.95
C ALA A 189 -16.27 3.74 -5.33
N THR A 190 -16.69 2.57 -5.79
CA THR A 190 -17.92 1.89 -5.32
C THR A 190 -17.64 0.62 -4.51
N ALA A 191 -16.36 0.24 -4.34
CA ALA A 191 -15.98 -0.91 -3.55
C ALA A 191 -16.16 -0.62 -2.05
N ASP A 192 -16.69 -1.61 -1.32
CA ASP A 192 -16.60 -1.60 0.13
C ASP A 192 -15.13 -1.89 0.53
N VAL A 193 -14.49 -0.92 1.18
CA VAL A 193 -13.15 -1.08 1.72
C VAL A 193 -13.30 -1.59 3.15
N THR A 194 -13.13 -2.89 3.35
CA THR A 194 -13.05 -3.50 4.68
C THR A 194 -11.60 -3.77 5.01
N HIS A 195 -11.15 -3.28 6.16
CA HIS A 195 -9.88 -3.65 6.75
C HIS A 195 -10.18 -4.22 8.14
N GLU A 196 -10.00 -5.53 8.29
CA GLU A 196 -10.10 -6.20 9.59
C GLU A 196 -8.68 -6.53 10.05
N MET A 197 -8.29 -6.00 11.19
CA MET A 197 -7.09 -6.52 11.88
C MET A 197 -7.44 -7.92 12.37
N GLY A 198 -6.85 -8.94 11.72
CA GLY A 198 -7.25 -10.33 11.89
C GLY A 198 -7.04 -10.82 13.33
N GLU A 199 -8.11 -11.13 14.03
CA GLU A 199 -8.07 -12.10 15.12
C GLU A 199 -7.94 -13.49 14.47
N HIS A 200 -6.74 -14.02 14.41
CA HIS A 200 -6.55 -15.43 14.13
C HIS A 200 -6.85 -16.20 15.41
N ASP A 201 -8.07 -16.69 15.53
CA ASP A 201 -8.42 -17.73 16.50
C ASP A 201 -7.51 -18.96 16.28
N HIS A 202 -6.74 -19.30 17.28
CA HIS A 202 -5.98 -20.54 17.38
C HIS A 202 -6.66 -21.51 18.33
#